data_5f2a27c481477f1a533e3f006b8ec270
#
_entry.id   5f2a27c481477f1a533e3f006b8ec270
#
_cell.length_a   1.000
_cell.length_b   1.000
_cell.length_c   1.000
_cell.angle_alpha   90.00
_cell.angle_beta   90.00
_cell.angle_gamma   90.00
#
_symmetry.space_group_name_H-M   'P 1'
#
loop_
_entity.id
_entity.type
_entity.pdbx_description
1 polymer ?
#
loop_
_entity_poly.entity_id
_entity_poly.type
_entity_poly.pdbx_seq_one_letter_code
_entity_poly.pdbx_strand_id
1 'polypeptide(L)'
;MKKIKRIIEDLLKEKKYFEIKKELDKLNAVEISDVINLFKLPELVIMIFRLLKKDKAADVFSYLDSEHQEMIIHASTDVETREIFDELYFDDIVDIIEEMPSDIVKKILKNTDRKDRHLINQLLKYPDNSAGSIMTTEYVDFQKNMTVQEAIGQLKKTGKDKENIYTCYVTDKNGKLEGVLSLKELISKKDSVVIEDIMNTNFVSVNTNDDQEKVADLFKKYDFIVMPVVDHENRLLGIITVDDVLDVVDQEVTEDFHKMAGITSPTDDSYLKTSIFTMAKQRIGWLAVLMISDTISGNIIQGYEKVLAKSIILTAFIPMLMSSGGNVGSQSSTVVIRSLALGEISPKDAFKVIKKEFSIGIMVSVVLALLNFIRLITLEKTNFVIAFVVSLTLVFTVIVSKLVGALLPLGAKIVKADPAVMATPLITTISDAVTLVIYFNFAAMFLKL
;
A
#
# COMPACT_ATOMS: atom_id res chain seq x y z
N MET A 1 -21.62 11.17 -10.93
CA MET A 1 -22.47 10.20 -10.24
C MET A 1 -23.69 10.80 -9.53
N LYS A 2 -23.62 11.78 -8.63
CA LYS A 2 -24.80 12.35 -7.89
C LYS A 2 -25.96 12.81 -8.78
N LYS A 3 -25.70 13.34 -10.00
CA LYS A 3 -26.74 13.75 -10.96
C LYS A 3 -27.47 12.53 -11.53
N ILE A 4 -26.72 11.50 -11.87
CA ILE A 4 -27.28 10.24 -12.42
C ILE A 4 -28.11 9.54 -11.37
N LYS A 5 -27.63 9.47 -10.10
CA LYS A 5 -28.41 8.96 -8.98
C LYS A 5 -29.80 9.60 -8.90
N ARG A 6 -29.87 10.96 -8.95
CA ARG A 6 -31.16 11.68 -8.89
C ARG A 6 -32.08 11.31 -10.05
N ILE A 7 -31.54 11.19 -11.27
CA ILE A 7 -32.33 10.76 -12.44
C ILE A 7 -32.90 9.35 -12.21
N ILE A 8 -32.07 8.43 -11.71
CA ILE A 8 -32.51 7.07 -11.42
C ILE A 8 -33.56 7.06 -10.29
N GLU A 9 -33.38 7.84 -9.22
CA GLU A 9 -34.35 7.98 -8.13
C GLU A 9 -35.72 8.47 -8.63
N ASP A 10 -35.74 9.45 -9.54
CA ASP A 10 -36.98 9.98 -10.10
C ASP A 10 -37.64 8.97 -11.03
N LEU A 11 -36.87 8.28 -11.87
CA LEU A 11 -37.38 7.20 -12.74
C LEU A 11 -37.88 6.01 -11.93
N LEU A 12 -37.27 5.68 -10.79
CA LEU A 12 -37.72 4.65 -9.87
C LEU A 12 -39.11 4.99 -9.26
N LYS A 13 -39.32 6.25 -8.84
CA LYS A 13 -40.60 6.72 -8.34
C LYS A 13 -41.71 6.58 -9.41
N GLU A 14 -41.37 6.81 -10.67
CA GLU A 14 -42.28 6.71 -11.82
C GLU A 14 -42.39 5.27 -12.36
N LYS A 15 -41.65 4.30 -11.78
CA LYS A 15 -41.55 2.90 -12.22
C LYS A 15 -41.14 2.71 -13.69
N LYS A 16 -40.31 3.62 -14.20
CA LYS A 16 -39.80 3.66 -15.58
C LYS A 16 -38.55 2.80 -15.74
N TYR A 17 -38.61 1.51 -15.48
CA TYR A 17 -37.46 0.61 -15.47
C TYR A 17 -36.71 0.54 -16.82
N PHE A 18 -37.43 0.65 -17.92
CA PHE A 18 -36.82 0.66 -19.26
C PHE A 18 -35.92 1.88 -19.46
N GLU A 19 -36.34 3.05 -18.96
CA GLU A 19 -35.53 4.28 -19.04
C GLU A 19 -34.31 4.20 -18.14
N ILE A 20 -34.45 3.61 -16.94
CA ILE A 20 -33.30 3.35 -16.04
C ILE A 20 -32.27 2.48 -16.77
N LYS A 21 -32.71 1.35 -17.35
CA LYS A 21 -31.81 0.48 -18.12
C LYS A 21 -31.09 1.22 -19.24
N LYS A 22 -31.80 2.07 -19.96
CA LYS A 22 -31.22 2.90 -21.04
C LYS A 22 -30.19 3.91 -20.52
N GLU A 23 -30.37 4.48 -19.34
CA GLU A 23 -29.37 5.36 -18.70
C GLU A 23 -28.17 4.55 -18.23
N LEU A 24 -28.34 3.37 -17.62
CA LEU A 24 -27.26 2.49 -17.20
C LEU A 24 -26.45 1.92 -18.39
N ASP A 25 -27.13 1.65 -19.53
CA ASP A 25 -26.44 1.17 -20.75
C ASP A 25 -25.46 2.20 -21.36
N LYS A 26 -25.59 3.49 -21.01
CA LYS A 26 -24.67 4.54 -21.44
C LYS A 26 -23.39 4.62 -20.63
N LEU A 27 -23.35 4.01 -19.46
CA LEU A 27 -22.27 4.03 -18.50
C LEU A 27 -21.41 2.77 -18.65
N ASN A 28 -20.14 2.87 -18.29
CA ASN A 28 -19.28 1.69 -18.13
C ASN A 28 -19.51 1.02 -16.75
N ALA A 29 -18.90 -0.14 -16.52
CA ALA A 29 -19.12 -0.94 -15.31
C ALA A 29 -18.77 -0.16 -14.02
N VAL A 30 -17.59 0.48 -14.00
CA VAL A 30 -17.12 1.28 -12.86
C VAL A 30 -18.07 2.45 -12.54
N GLU A 31 -18.58 3.14 -13.56
CA GLU A 31 -19.53 4.25 -13.35
C GLU A 31 -20.89 3.77 -12.80
N ILE A 32 -21.30 2.56 -13.19
CA ILE A 32 -22.53 1.96 -12.67
C ILE A 32 -22.35 1.56 -11.21
N SER A 33 -21.22 0.94 -10.86
CA SER A 33 -20.90 0.60 -9.47
C SER A 33 -20.87 1.83 -8.58
N ASP A 34 -20.21 2.91 -9.02
CA ASP A 34 -20.22 4.20 -8.34
C ASP A 34 -21.62 4.74 -8.07
N VAL A 35 -22.53 4.57 -9.02
CA VAL A 35 -23.93 4.98 -8.87
C VAL A 35 -24.67 4.07 -7.88
N ILE A 36 -24.48 2.76 -7.96
CA ILE A 36 -25.11 1.77 -7.06
C ILE A 36 -24.61 1.99 -5.63
N ASN A 37 -23.32 2.19 -5.40
CA ASN A 37 -22.71 2.46 -4.09
C ASN A 37 -23.25 3.74 -3.40
N LEU A 38 -23.91 4.63 -4.14
CA LEU A 38 -24.60 5.78 -3.55
C LEU A 38 -25.99 5.44 -2.96
N PHE A 39 -26.58 4.28 -3.27
CA PHE A 39 -27.87 3.85 -2.74
C PHE A 39 -27.67 3.03 -1.46
N LYS A 40 -28.40 3.38 -0.39
CA LYS A 40 -28.29 2.71 0.92
C LYS A 40 -29.40 1.69 1.18
N LEU A 41 -30.45 1.69 0.38
CA LEU A 41 -31.59 0.80 0.57
C LEU A 41 -31.38 -0.49 -0.25
N PRO A 42 -31.27 -1.66 0.39
CA PRO A 42 -31.01 -2.94 -0.28
C PRO A 42 -31.98 -3.21 -1.44
N GLU A 43 -33.25 -2.87 -1.26
CA GLU A 43 -34.29 -3.07 -2.28
C GLU A 43 -34.00 -2.32 -3.59
N LEU A 44 -33.47 -1.08 -3.49
CA LEU A 44 -33.11 -0.27 -4.65
C LEU A 44 -31.82 -0.78 -5.32
N VAL A 45 -30.84 -1.14 -4.53
CA VAL A 45 -29.58 -1.75 -5.00
C VAL A 45 -29.87 -3.00 -5.83
N ILE A 46 -30.61 -3.94 -5.26
CA ILE A 46 -30.95 -5.20 -5.92
C ILE A 46 -31.79 -4.95 -7.18
N MET A 47 -32.75 -4.02 -7.11
CA MET A 47 -33.59 -3.69 -8.24
C MET A 47 -32.77 -3.11 -9.41
N ILE A 48 -31.85 -2.17 -9.14
CA ILE A 48 -31.00 -1.56 -10.14
C ILE A 48 -30.06 -2.61 -10.73
N PHE A 49 -29.43 -3.45 -9.89
CA PHE A 49 -28.52 -4.50 -10.31
C PHE A 49 -29.21 -5.51 -11.26
N ARG A 50 -30.43 -5.95 -10.93
CA ARG A 50 -31.22 -6.87 -11.79
C ARG A 50 -31.65 -6.28 -13.14
N LEU A 51 -31.52 -4.96 -13.36
CA LEU A 51 -31.78 -4.35 -14.67
C LEU A 51 -30.57 -4.47 -15.62
N LEU A 52 -29.39 -4.82 -15.11
CA LEU A 52 -28.17 -4.98 -15.91
C LEU A 52 -28.26 -6.23 -16.79
N LYS A 53 -27.50 -6.23 -17.88
CA LYS A 53 -27.28 -7.44 -18.68
C LYS A 53 -26.29 -8.34 -17.92
N LYS A 54 -26.37 -9.66 -18.15
CA LYS A 54 -25.59 -10.65 -17.43
C LYS A 54 -24.09 -10.34 -17.42
N ASP A 55 -23.48 -10.19 -18.61
CA ASP A 55 -22.05 -9.92 -18.77
C ASP A 55 -21.66 -8.63 -18.01
N LYS A 56 -22.46 -7.57 -18.16
CA LYS A 56 -22.22 -6.27 -17.51
C LYS A 56 -22.50 -6.31 -15.99
N ALA A 57 -23.35 -7.23 -15.53
CA ALA A 57 -23.66 -7.38 -14.12
C ALA A 57 -22.48 -7.97 -13.34
N ALA A 58 -21.75 -8.93 -13.92
CA ALA A 58 -20.54 -9.48 -13.32
C ALA A 58 -19.43 -8.41 -13.21
N ASP A 59 -19.16 -7.68 -14.32
CA ASP A 59 -18.19 -6.58 -14.30
C ASP A 59 -18.56 -5.49 -13.27
N VAL A 60 -19.84 -5.13 -13.16
CA VAL A 60 -20.29 -4.14 -12.15
C VAL A 60 -20.13 -4.68 -10.75
N PHE A 61 -20.34 -5.99 -10.57
CA PHE A 61 -20.28 -6.64 -9.27
C PHE A 61 -18.87 -6.64 -8.68
N SER A 62 -17.81 -6.85 -9.49
CA SER A 62 -16.42 -6.78 -9.01
C SER A 62 -16.05 -5.39 -8.49
N TYR A 63 -16.58 -4.32 -9.09
CA TYR A 63 -16.33 -2.93 -8.66
C TYR A 63 -17.23 -2.42 -7.52
N LEU A 64 -18.19 -3.20 -7.02
CA LEU A 64 -19.01 -2.79 -5.89
C LEU A 64 -18.24 -2.90 -4.57
N ASP A 65 -18.56 -2.05 -3.60
CA ASP A 65 -18.05 -2.26 -2.25
C ASP A 65 -18.66 -3.51 -1.60
N SER A 66 -17.92 -4.12 -0.67
CA SER A 66 -18.27 -5.39 -0.03
C SER A 66 -19.66 -5.40 0.61
N GLU A 67 -20.14 -4.25 1.14
CA GLU A 67 -21.50 -4.12 1.69
C GLU A 67 -22.59 -4.32 0.61
N HIS A 68 -22.39 -3.73 -0.57
CA HIS A 68 -23.34 -3.88 -1.69
C HIS A 68 -23.25 -5.27 -2.34
N GLN A 69 -22.04 -5.83 -2.43
CA GLN A 69 -21.84 -7.22 -2.87
C GLN A 69 -22.58 -8.19 -1.93
N GLU A 70 -22.43 -8.03 -0.62
CA GLU A 70 -23.13 -8.82 0.38
C GLU A 70 -24.67 -8.71 0.22
N MET A 71 -25.19 -7.48 0.08
CA MET A 71 -26.64 -7.25 -0.13
C MET A 71 -27.15 -7.99 -1.37
N ILE A 72 -26.40 -7.94 -2.47
CA ILE A 72 -26.78 -8.58 -3.73
C ILE A 72 -26.74 -10.10 -3.59
N ILE A 73 -25.67 -10.67 -3.03
CA ILE A 73 -25.57 -12.13 -2.85
C ILE A 73 -26.68 -12.66 -1.92
N HIS A 74 -26.96 -11.95 -0.82
CA HIS A 74 -28.07 -12.34 0.07
C HIS A 74 -29.40 -12.43 -0.65
N ALA A 75 -29.69 -11.48 -1.53
CA ALA A 75 -30.95 -11.41 -2.27
C ALA A 75 -30.98 -12.26 -3.54
N SER A 76 -29.83 -12.74 -4.01
CA SER A 76 -29.71 -13.56 -5.21
C SER A 76 -30.13 -15.00 -4.93
N THR A 77 -30.76 -15.62 -5.93
CA THR A 77 -30.98 -17.07 -5.96
C THR A 77 -29.66 -17.80 -6.20
N ASP A 78 -29.61 -19.11 -5.95
CA ASP A 78 -28.47 -19.96 -6.24
C ASP A 78 -28.06 -19.89 -7.73
N VAL A 79 -29.01 -19.71 -8.63
CA VAL A 79 -28.78 -19.57 -10.08
C VAL A 79 -28.13 -18.20 -10.39
N GLU A 80 -28.69 -17.10 -9.86
CA GLU A 80 -28.17 -15.76 -10.06
C GLU A 80 -26.76 -15.65 -9.48
N THR A 81 -26.50 -16.22 -8.30
CA THR A 81 -25.17 -16.25 -7.70
C THR A 81 -24.17 -16.97 -8.61
N ARG A 82 -24.53 -18.15 -9.11
CA ARG A 82 -23.69 -18.89 -10.07
C ARG A 82 -23.41 -18.05 -11.32
N GLU A 83 -24.42 -17.44 -11.91
CA GLU A 83 -24.28 -16.64 -13.13
C GLU A 83 -23.37 -15.44 -12.98
N ILE A 84 -23.26 -14.84 -11.77
CA ILE A 84 -22.32 -13.77 -11.47
C ILE A 84 -20.91 -14.34 -11.40
N PHE A 85 -20.69 -15.39 -10.61
CA PHE A 85 -19.36 -15.94 -10.35
C PHE A 85 -18.77 -16.73 -11.52
N ASP A 86 -19.59 -17.26 -12.45
CA ASP A 86 -19.13 -17.92 -13.67
C ASP A 86 -18.53 -16.93 -14.71
N GLU A 87 -18.75 -15.63 -14.56
CA GLU A 87 -18.24 -14.59 -15.47
C GLU A 87 -17.09 -13.77 -14.83
N LEU A 88 -16.78 -13.98 -13.53
CA LEU A 88 -15.69 -13.29 -12.83
C LEU A 88 -14.37 -14.05 -12.97
N TYR A 89 -13.25 -13.34 -12.94
CA TYR A 89 -11.92 -13.95 -12.88
C TYR A 89 -11.62 -14.47 -11.46
N PHE A 90 -10.66 -15.39 -11.35
CA PHE A 90 -10.42 -16.08 -10.07
C PHE A 90 -9.80 -15.20 -9.00
N ASP A 91 -8.99 -14.22 -9.35
CA ASP A 91 -8.48 -13.18 -8.45
C ASP A 91 -9.63 -12.35 -7.85
N ASP A 92 -10.51 -11.77 -8.67
CA ASP A 92 -11.73 -11.09 -8.23
C ASP A 92 -12.56 -11.95 -7.26
N ILE A 93 -12.70 -13.25 -7.58
CA ILE A 93 -13.48 -14.18 -6.73
C ILE A 93 -12.78 -14.38 -5.38
N VAL A 94 -11.47 -14.48 -5.36
CA VAL A 94 -10.66 -14.64 -4.14
C VAL A 94 -10.79 -13.40 -3.26
N ASP A 95 -10.61 -12.22 -3.83
CA ASP A 95 -10.73 -10.94 -3.12
C ASP A 95 -12.11 -10.77 -2.49
N ILE A 96 -13.16 -11.06 -3.27
CA ILE A 96 -14.54 -11.03 -2.76
C ILE A 96 -14.74 -12.01 -1.61
N ILE A 97 -14.20 -13.24 -1.70
CA ILE A 97 -14.34 -14.26 -0.66
C ILE A 97 -13.61 -13.87 0.63
N GLU A 98 -12.46 -13.23 0.54
CA GLU A 98 -11.66 -12.78 1.69
C GLU A 98 -12.38 -11.68 2.49
N GLU A 99 -13.14 -10.82 1.82
CA GLU A 99 -13.88 -9.74 2.46
C GLU A 99 -15.27 -10.18 2.99
N MET A 100 -15.79 -11.34 2.57
CA MET A 100 -17.18 -11.74 2.84
C MET A 100 -17.36 -12.48 4.17
N PRO A 101 -18.53 -12.30 4.83
CA PRO A 101 -18.93 -13.13 5.96
C PRO A 101 -19.02 -14.62 5.60
N SER A 102 -18.76 -15.49 6.57
CA SER A 102 -18.63 -16.94 6.36
C SER A 102 -19.88 -17.64 5.80
N ASP A 103 -21.06 -17.08 5.98
CA ASP A 103 -22.31 -17.59 5.42
C ASP A 103 -22.43 -17.26 3.92
N ILE A 104 -21.98 -16.08 3.51
CA ILE A 104 -21.88 -15.67 2.11
C ILE A 104 -20.85 -16.52 1.39
N VAL A 105 -19.65 -16.70 1.96
CA VAL A 105 -18.59 -17.57 1.41
C VAL A 105 -19.12 -18.99 1.16
N LYS A 106 -19.88 -19.55 2.12
CA LYS A 106 -20.53 -20.86 1.94
C LYS A 106 -21.53 -20.88 0.78
N LYS A 107 -22.28 -19.80 0.59
CA LYS A 107 -23.24 -19.69 -0.51
C LYS A 107 -22.52 -19.62 -1.85
N ILE A 108 -21.46 -18.82 -1.96
CA ILE A 108 -20.62 -18.72 -3.16
C ILE A 108 -20.03 -20.09 -3.50
N LEU A 109 -19.27 -20.68 -2.59
CA LEU A 109 -18.60 -21.97 -2.80
C LEU A 109 -19.59 -23.13 -3.08
N LYS A 110 -20.80 -23.08 -2.53
CA LYS A 110 -21.85 -24.08 -2.83
C LYS A 110 -22.30 -24.01 -4.29
N ASN A 111 -22.36 -22.80 -4.85
CA ASN A 111 -22.87 -22.54 -6.18
C ASN A 111 -21.80 -22.57 -7.28
N THR A 112 -20.50 -22.57 -6.89
CA THR A 112 -19.36 -22.71 -7.78
C THR A 112 -19.16 -24.17 -8.18
N ASP A 113 -18.72 -24.43 -9.40
CA ASP A 113 -18.40 -25.77 -9.92
C ASP A 113 -17.27 -26.43 -9.13
N ARG A 114 -17.28 -27.76 -9.11
CA ARG A 114 -16.31 -28.53 -8.30
C ARG A 114 -14.85 -28.25 -8.67
N LYS A 115 -14.57 -28.02 -9.95
CA LYS A 115 -13.23 -27.73 -10.47
C LYS A 115 -12.78 -26.34 -10.00
N ASP A 116 -13.62 -25.35 -10.20
CA ASP A 116 -13.32 -23.95 -9.87
C ASP A 116 -13.22 -23.74 -8.36
N ARG A 117 -14.10 -24.40 -7.58
CA ARG A 117 -13.98 -24.45 -6.12
C ARG A 117 -12.64 -25.02 -5.63
N HIS A 118 -12.11 -26.03 -6.33
CA HIS A 118 -10.78 -26.57 -5.97
C HIS A 118 -9.70 -25.54 -6.24
N LEU A 119 -9.79 -24.82 -7.33
CA LEU A 119 -8.85 -23.77 -7.71
C LEU A 119 -8.91 -22.57 -6.75
N ILE A 120 -10.10 -22.07 -6.47
CA ILE A 120 -10.32 -21.01 -5.46
C ILE A 120 -9.72 -21.42 -4.10
N ASN A 121 -10.02 -22.64 -3.62
CA ASN A 121 -9.43 -23.13 -2.37
C ASN A 121 -7.90 -23.33 -2.43
N GLN A 122 -7.31 -23.42 -3.61
CA GLN A 122 -5.86 -23.46 -3.78
C GLN A 122 -5.30 -22.04 -3.70
N LEU A 123 -5.92 -21.05 -4.35
CA LEU A 123 -5.53 -19.64 -4.32
C LEU A 123 -5.60 -19.07 -2.90
N LEU A 124 -6.68 -19.31 -2.18
CA LEU A 124 -6.87 -18.94 -0.76
C LEU A 124 -5.84 -19.54 0.23
N LYS A 125 -4.92 -20.39 -0.21
CA LYS A 125 -3.84 -20.93 0.64
C LYS A 125 -2.52 -20.20 0.51
N TYR A 126 -2.39 -19.35 -0.49
CA TYR A 126 -1.19 -18.54 -0.58
C TYR A 126 -1.17 -17.52 0.57
N PRO A 127 0.02 -17.16 1.05
CA PRO A 127 0.13 -16.14 2.08
C PRO A 127 -0.44 -14.81 1.59
N ASP A 128 -1.13 -14.09 2.47
CA ASP A 128 -1.56 -12.72 2.20
C ASP A 128 -0.35 -11.88 1.77
N ASN A 129 -0.57 -10.88 0.92
CA ASN A 129 0.47 -10.00 0.37
C ASN A 129 1.58 -10.72 -0.41
N SER A 130 1.28 -11.87 -1.02
CA SER A 130 2.22 -12.62 -1.88
C SER A 130 1.81 -12.55 -3.35
N ALA A 131 2.75 -12.82 -4.27
CA ALA A 131 2.44 -12.93 -5.69
C ALA A 131 1.36 -14.00 -5.98
N GLY A 132 1.26 -15.01 -5.13
CA GLY A 132 0.26 -16.08 -5.27
C GLY A 132 -1.15 -15.65 -4.85
N SER A 133 -1.31 -14.67 -3.94
CA SER A 133 -2.62 -14.18 -3.53
C SER A 133 -3.25 -13.23 -4.55
N ILE A 134 -2.44 -12.50 -5.33
CA ILE A 134 -2.89 -11.52 -6.32
C ILE A 134 -2.82 -12.04 -7.76
N MET A 135 -2.63 -13.33 -7.98
CA MET A 135 -2.51 -13.87 -9.34
C MET A 135 -3.83 -14.46 -9.82
N THR A 136 -4.09 -14.30 -11.11
CA THR A 136 -5.13 -15.04 -11.82
C THR A 136 -4.57 -16.25 -12.55
N THR A 137 -5.41 -17.25 -12.80
CA THR A 137 -5.03 -18.46 -13.53
C THR A 137 -5.52 -18.48 -14.99
N GLU A 138 -6.20 -17.42 -15.40
CA GLU A 138 -6.77 -17.28 -16.74
C GLU A 138 -5.76 -16.70 -17.73
N TYR A 139 -4.67 -17.40 -17.96
CA TYR A 139 -3.65 -17.03 -18.95
C TYR A 139 -3.74 -17.89 -20.22
N VAL A 140 -3.04 -17.44 -21.27
CA VAL A 140 -2.86 -18.17 -22.54
C VAL A 140 -1.49 -18.85 -22.57
N ASP A 141 -1.47 -20.16 -22.74
CA ASP A 141 -0.22 -20.90 -22.94
C ASP A 141 -0.21 -21.71 -24.24
N PHE A 142 0.97 -21.90 -24.78
CA PHE A 142 1.23 -22.69 -25.99
C PHE A 142 2.36 -23.68 -25.74
N GLN A 143 2.36 -24.78 -26.50
CA GLN A 143 3.50 -25.67 -26.54
C GLN A 143 4.51 -25.17 -27.60
N LYS A 144 5.78 -25.25 -27.31
CA LYS A 144 6.86 -24.72 -28.17
C LYS A 144 6.88 -25.30 -29.58
N ASN A 145 6.41 -26.55 -29.77
CA ASN A 145 6.36 -27.24 -31.03
C ASN A 145 5.15 -26.90 -31.92
N MET A 146 4.22 -26.06 -31.41
CA MET A 146 3.08 -25.60 -32.19
C MET A 146 3.51 -24.64 -33.29
N THR A 147 2.77 -24.60 -34.38
CA THR A 147 2.86 -23.57 -35.42
C THR A 147 2.06 -22.32 -34.99
N VAL A 148 2.38 -21.17 -35.60
CA VAL A 148 1.63 -19.92 -35.42
C VAL A 148 0.15 -20.13 -35.75
N GLN A 149 -0.15 -20.91 -36.83
CA GLN A 149 -1.53 -21.21 -37.22
C GLN A 149 -2.29 -21.97 -36.11
N GLU A 150 -1.65 -22.96 -35.49
CA GLU A 150 -2.25 -23.75 -34.40
C GLU A 150 -2.46 -22.89 -33.15
N ALA A 151 -1.46 -22.09 -32.81
CA ALA A 151 -1.55 -21.17 -31.66
C ALA A 151 -2.68 -20.13 -31.81
N ILE A 152 -2.79 -19.50 -33.00
CA ILE A 152 -3.92 -18.59 -33.30
C ILE A 152 -5.24 -19.34 -33.28
N GLY A 153 -5.27 -20.58 -33.76
CA GLY A 153 -6.45 -21.44 -33.73
C GLY A 153 -6.90 -21.76 -32.29
N GLN A 154 -5.95 -22.02 -31.40
CA GLN A 154 -6.21 -22.21 -29.96
C GLN A 154 -6.70 -20.91 -29.33
N LEU A 155 -6.01 -19.79 -29.56
CA LEU A 155 -6.36 -18.49 -29.01
C LEU A 155 -7.79 -18.05 -29.38
N LYS A 156 -8.22 -18.29 -30.62
CA LYS A 156 -9.59 -17.97 -31.06
C LYS A 156 -10.66 -18.80 -30.33
N LYS A 157 -10.30 -19.98 -29.82
CA LYS A 157 -11.24 -20.85 -29.09
C LYS A 157 -11.31 -20.55 -27.61
N THR A 158 -10.17 -20.24 -27.00
CA THR A 158 -10.02 -20.13 -25.54
C THR A 158 -9.84 -18.70 -25.04
N GLY A 159 -9.44 -17.77 -25.92
CA GLY A 159 -9.04 -16.43 -25.52
C GLY A 159 -10.17 -15.54 -24.98
N LYS A 160 -11.45 -15.94 -25.19
CA LYS A 160 -12.59 -15.20 -24.62
C LYS A 160 -12.65 -15.33 -23.10
N ASP A 161 -12.20 -16.49 -22.60
CA ASP A 161 -12.26 -16.84 -21.18
C ASP A 161 -10.90 -16.57 -20.48
N LYS A 162 -10.05 -15.73 -21.09
CA LYS A 162 -8.72 -15.38 -20.58
C LYS A 162 -8.66 -13.89 -20.28
N GLU A 163 -8.14 -13.57 -19.13
CA GLU A 163 -8.00 -12.21 -18.67
C GLU A 163 -7.05 -11.40 -19.53
N ASN A 164 -5.92 -11.99 -19.90
CA ASN A 164 -4.95 -11.36 -20.79
C ASN A 164 -4.58 -12.26 -21.98
N ILE A 165 -4.72 -11.71 -23.20
CA ILE A 165 -4.30 -12.38 -24.44
C ILE A 165 -3.14 -11.67 -25.13
N TYR A 166 -2.72 -10.49 -24.65
CA TYR A 166 -1.64 -9.71 -25.28
C TYR A 166 -0.27 -10.33 -25.05
N THR A 167 -0.12 -11.02 -23.92
CA THR A 167 1.07 -11.82 -23.60
C THR A 167 0.67 -13.28 -23.46
N CYS A 168 1.30 -14.14 -24.28
CA CYS A 168 1.11 -15.57 -24.26
C CYS A 168 2.37 -16.24 -23.70
N TYR A 169 2.20 -17.35 -23.04
CA TYR A 169 3.28 -18.08 -22.39
C TYR A 169 3.59 -19.36 -23.16
N VAL A 170 4.84 -19.80 -23.09
CA VAL A 170 5.24 -21.05 -23.75
C VAL A 170 5.71 -22.00 -22.67
N THR A 171 5.00 -23.14 -22.57
CA THR A 171 5.25 -24.15 -21.55
C THR A 171 5.69 -25.48 -22.14
N ASP A 172 6.41 -26.27 -21.37
CA ASP A 172 6.68 -27.67 -21.70
C ASP A 172 5.49 -28.57 -21.29
N LYS A 173 5.63 -29.89 -21.59
CA LYS A 173 4.59 -30.87 -21.24
C LYS A 173 4.33 -31.01 -19.73
N ASN A 174 5.22 -30.52 -18.87
CA ASN A 174 5.12 -30.54 -17.42
C ASN A 174 4.60 -29.19 -16.87
N GLY A 175 4.26 -28.22 -17.73
CA GLY A 175 3.84 -26.89 -17.36
C GLY A 175 4.97 -25.92 -17.01
N LYS A 176 6.25 -26.31 -17.25
CA LYS A 176 7.39 -25.43 -16.98
C LYS A 176 7.43 -24.29 -18.00
N LEU A 177 7.57 -23.06 -17.51
CA LEU A 177 7.67 -21.88 -18.36
C LEU A 177 9.02 -21.86 -19.09
N GLU A 178 9.00 -21.88 -20.43
CA GLU A 178 10.16 -21.87 -21.30
C GLU A 178 10.33 -20.55 -22.05
N GLY A 179 9.26 -19.79 -22.25
CA GLY A 179 9.30 -18.52 -22.95
C GLY A 179 8.02 -17.70 -22.85
N VAL A 180 8.09 -16.48 -23.34
CA VAL A 180 6.95 -15.57 -23.49
C VAL A 180 6.85 -15.09 -24.93
N LEU A 181 5.65 -14.78 -25.38
CA LEU A 181 5.36 -14.36 -26.74
C LEU A 181 4.25 -13.30 -26.72
N SER A 182 4.47 -12.17 -27.37
CA SER A 182 3.40 -11.19 -27.52
C SER A 182 2.42 -11.57 -28.63
N LEU A 183 1.14 -11.24 -28.46
CA LEU A 183 0.13 -11.39 -29.51
C LEU A 183 0.59 -10.67 -30.80
N LYS A 184 1.26 -9.52 -30.69
CA LYS A 184 1.81 -8.77 -31.84
C LYS A 184 2.82 -9.61 -32.62
N GLU A 185 3.72 -10.30 -31.94
CA GLU A 185 4.68 -11.21 -32.59
C GLU A 185 3.96 -12.36 -33.24
N LEU A 186 3.02 -13.01 -32.56
CA LEU A 186 2.23 -14.12 -33.07
C LEU A 186 1.53 -13.76 -34.38
N ILE A 187 0.81 -12.63 -34.46
CA ILE A 187 0.05 -12.22 -35.65
C ILE A 187 0.95 -11.68 -36.79
N SER A 188 2.19 -11.28 -36.50
CA SER A 188 3.12 -10.72 -37.48
C SER A 188 3.90 -11.78 -38.25
N LYS A 189 3.87 -13.03 -37.82
CA LYS A 189 4.63 -14.14 -38.46
C LYS A 189 3.75 -14.95 -39.39
N LYS A 190 4.42 -15.74 -40.24
CA LYS A 190 3.73 -16.66 -41.16
C LYS A 190 3.17 -17.86 -40.40
N ASP A 191 2.06 -18.38 -40.84
CA ASP A 191 1.33 -19.50 -40.22
C ASP A 191 2.17 -20.74 -39.96
N SER A 192 3.19 -21.01 -40.82
CA SER A 192 4.05 -22.17 -40.73
C SER A 192 5.25 -22.06 -39.78
N VAL A 193 5.46 -20.89 -39.18
CA VAL A 193 6.57 -20.68 -38.23
C VAL A 193 6.24 -21.38 -36.90
N VAL A 194 7.24 -22.00 -36.29
CA VAL A 194 7.10 -22.69 -35.00
C VAL A 194 7.26 -21.70 -33.84
N ILE A 195 6.53 -21.88 -32.77
CA ILE A 195 6.54 -20.98 -31.60
C ILE A 195 7.93 -20.89 -30.97
N GLU A 196 8.68 -22.01 -30.93
CA GLU A 196 10.06 -22.06 -30.40
C GLU A 196 11.01 -21.07 -31.13
N ASP A 197 10.79 -20.81 -32.41
CA ASP A 197 11.64 -19.89 -33.20
C ASP A 197 11.36 -18.41 -32.94
N ILE A 198 10.23 -18.08 -32.28
CA ILE A 198 9.75 -16.70 -32.10
C ILE A 198 9.53 -16.32 -30.65
N MET A 199 9.55 -17.29 -29.72
CA MET A 199 9.41 -17.02 -28.31
C MET A 199 10.63 -16.29 -27.72
N ASN A 200 10.42 -15.44 -26.74
CA ASN A 200 11.49 -14.82 -25.97
C ASN A 200 11.79 -15.68 -24.74
N THR A 201 13.00 -16.22 -24.66
CA THR A 201 13.47 -17.03 -23.53
C THR A 201 14.10 -16.21 -22.40
N ASN A 202 14.34 -14.91 -22.64
CA ASN A 202 14.83 -13.98 -21.62
C ASN A 202 13.65 -13.19 -21.04
N PHE A 203 12.93 -13.81 -20.14
CA PHE A 203 11.75 -13.23 -19.48
C PHE A 203 11.97 -13.07 -17.97
N VAL A 204 11.15 -12.23 -17.34
CA VAL A 204 11.10 -12.06 -15.88
C VAL A 204 9.84 -12.76 -15.37
N SER A 205 9.98 -13.48 -14.27
CA SER A 205 8.87 -14.13 -13.55
C SER A 205 9.05 -13.92 -12.06
N VAL A 206 7.98 -14.07 -11.31
CA VAL A 206 7.98 -14.07 -9.83
C VAL A 206 7.55 -15.43 -9.30
N ASN A 207 7.99 -15.76 -8.09
CA ASN A 207 7.55 -16.98 -7.41
C ASN A 207 6.27 -16.68 -6.62
N THR A 208 5.39 -17.65 -6.45
CA THR A 208 4.14 -17.52 -5.67
C THR A 208 4.33 -16.96 -4.26
N ASN A 209 5.48 -17.16 -3.64
CA ASN A 209 5.80 -16.66 -2.29
C ASN A 209 6.58 -15.33 -2.31
N ASP A 210 6.81 -14.74 -3.45
CA ASP A 210 7.41 -13.41 -3.51
C ASP A 210 6.41 -12.37 -2.96
N ASP A 211 6.94 -11.41 -2.23
CA ASP A 211 6.20 -10.30 -1.65
C ASP A 211 5.58 -9.42 -2.75
N GLN A 212 4.33 -8.97 -2.56
CA GLN A 212 3.62 -8.13 -3.52
C GLN A 212 4.30 -6.78 -3.78
N GLU A 213 4.99 -6.19 -2.78
CA GLU A 213 5.78 -4.96 -2.96
C GLU A 213 6.90 -5.19 -3.99
N LYS A 214 7.57 -6.36 -3.90
CA LYS A 214 8.60 -6.75 -4.88
C LYS A 214 8.01 -6.92 -6.29
N VAL A 215 6.80 -7.48 -6.40
CA VAL A 215 6.09 -7.61 -7.67
C VAL A 215 5.82 -6.22 -8.27
N ALA A 216 5.28 -5.30 -7.47
CA ALA A 216 5.02 -3.93 -7.89
C ALA A 216 6.28 -3.19 -8.36
N ASP A 217 7.40 -3.39 -7.67
CA ASP A 217 8.71 -2.83 -8.08
C ASP A 217 9.19 -3.38 -9.42
N LEU A 218 8.94 -4.67 -9.71
CA LEU A 218 9.30 -5.26 -11.01
C LEU A 218 8.42 -4.73 -12.14
N PHE A 219 7.12 -4.59 -11.93
CA PHE A 219 6.23 -3.97 -12.90
C PHE A 219 6.68 -2.56 -13.27
N LYS A 220 6.96 -1.74 -12.26
CA LYS A 220 7.45 -0.37 -12.42
C LYS A 220 8.82 -0.30 -13.11
N LYS A 221 9.72 -1.25 -12.81
CA LYS A 221 11.07 -1.27 -13.34
C LYS A 221 11.14 -1.65 -14.81
N TYR A 222 10.26 -2.56 -15.24
CA TYR A 222 10.27 -3.13 -16.60
C TYR A 222 9.09 -2.67 -17.45
N ASP A 223 8.21 -1.80 -16.93
CA ASP A 223 6.99 -1.31 -17.59
C ASP A 223 6.09 -2.47 -18.06
N PHE A 224 5.94 -3.49 -17.20
CA PHE A 224 5.11 -4.65 -17.56
C PHE A 224 3.62 -4.32 -17.49
N ILE A 225 2.85 -4.97 -18.38
CA ILE A 225 1.39 -4.98 -18.33
C ILE A 225 0.90 -6.25 -17.63
N VAL A 226 1.68 -7.33 -17.76
CA VAL A 226 1.38 -8.63 -17.14
C VAL A 226 2.68 -9.37 -16.88
N MET A 227 2.74 -10.16 -15.81
CA MET A 227 3.93 -10.92 -15.40
C MET A 227 3.54 -12.35 -15.02
N PRO A 228 4.31 -13.36 -15.44
CA PRO A 228 4.05 -14.75 -15.08
C PRO A 228 4.49 -15.06 -13.64
N VAL A 229 3.65 -15.84 -12.96
CA VAL A 229 3.89 -16.38 -11.62
C VAL A 229 4.21 -17.86 -11.74
N VAL A 230 5.30 -18.27 -11.12
CA VAL A 230 5.80 -19.65 -11.20
C VAL A 230 5.99 -20.26 -9.81
N ASP A 231 6.00 -21.60 -9.73
CA ASP A 231 6.40 -22.33 -8.54
C ASP A 231 7.92 -22.51 -8.44
N HIS A 232 8.38 -23.22 -7.41
CA HIS A 232 9.80 -23.53 -7.18
C HIS A 232 10.44 -24.38 -8.29
N GLU A 233 9.64 -25.09 -9.11
CA GLU A 233 10.09 -25.88 -10.25
C GLU A 233 10.01 -25.11 -11.57
N ASN A 234 9.70 -23.80 -11.51
CA ASN A 234 9.43 -22.90 -12.63
C ASN A 234 8.22 -23.35 -13.49
N ARG A 235 7.21 -23.99 -12.88
CA ARG A 235 5.94 -24.23 -13.57
C ARG A 235 5.08 -22.99 -13.49
N LEU A 236 4.47 -22.63 -14.62
CA LEU A 236 3.54 -21.50 -14.69
C LEU A 236 2.27 -21.84 -13.94
N LEU A 237 1.93 -21.05 -12.93
CA LEU A 237 0.73 -21.22 -12.12
C LEU A 237 -0.33 -20.14 -12.37
N GLY A 238 0.11 -18.95 -12.70
CA GLY A 238 -0.77 -17.81 -12.96
C GLY A 238 -0.05 -16.64 -13.59
N ILE A 239 -0.75 -15.54 -13.69
CA ILE A 239 -0.26 -14.25 -14.11
C ILE A 239 -0.74 -13.18 -13.14
N ILE A 240 -0.04 -12.07 -13.07
CA ILE A 240 -0.48 -10.87 -12.36
C ILE A 240 -0.62 -9.77 -13.40
N THR A 241 -1.69 -8.99 -13.34
CA THR A 241 -1.94 -7.89 -14.27
C THR A 241 -1.57 -6.54 -13.67
N VAL A 242 -1.49 -5.50 -14.47
CA VAL A 242 -1.05 -4.17 -14.01
C VAL A 242 -2.09 -3.47 -13.17
N ASP A 243 -3.37 -3.74 -13.38
CA ASP A 243 -4.49 -3.20 -12.60
C ASP A 243 -4.43 -3.68 -11.16
N ASP A 244 -4.25 -4.99 -10.90
CA ASP A 244 -4.04 -5.53 -9.56
C ASP A 244 -2.82 -4.92 -8.87
N VAL A 245 -1.72 -4.76 -9.66
CA VAL A 245 -0.51 -4.12 -9.13
C VAL A 245 -0.71 -2.66 -8.77
N LEU A 246 -1.61 -1.93 -9.45
CA LEU A 246 -1.95 -0.56 -9.05
C LEU A 246 -2.63 -0.52 -7.68
N ASP A 247 -3.53 -1.47 -7.41
CA ASP A 247 -4.18 -1.60 -6.11
C ASP A 247 -3.18 -1.99 -5.01
N VAL A 248 -2.27 -2.91 -5.31
CA VAL A 248 -1.14 -3.24 -4.42
C VAL A 248 -0.31 -2.00 -4.08
N VAL A 249 0.04 -1.16 -5.08
CA VAL A 249 0.81 0.07 -4.83
C VAL A 249 0.07 1.02 -3.89
N ASP A 250 -1.24 1.18 -4.04
CA ASP A 250 -2.04 2.02 -3.16
C ASP A 250 -2.16 1.45 -1.74
N GLN A 251 -2.27 0.12 -1.60
CA GLN A 251 -2.25 -0.59 -0.31
C GLN A 251 -0.91 -0.41 0.40
N GLU A 252 0.21 -0.67 -0.26
CA GLU A 252 1.56 -0.51 0.31
C GLU A 252 1.84 0.93 0.75
N VAL A 253 1.45 1.92 -0.08
CA VAL A 253 1.58 3.34 0.28
C VAL A 253 0.75 3.66 1.53
N THR A 254 -0.46 3.13 1.62
CA THR A 254 -1.35 3.32 2.77
C THR A 254 -0.78 2.65 4.02
N GLU A 255 -0.24 1.43 3.89
CA GLU A 255 0.43 0.71 4.96
C GLU A 255 1.64 1.49 5.48
N ASP A 256 2.51 1.98 4.59
CA ASP A 256 3.65 2.81 4.92
C ASP A 256 3.25 4.06 5.72
N PHE A 257 2.21 4.77 5.30
CA PHE A 257 1.69 5.92 6.03
C PHE A 257 1.21 5.55 7.44
N HIS A 258 0.52 4.43 7.58
CA HIS A 258 0.07 3.95 8.89
C HIS A 258 1.26 3.57 9.78
N LYS A 259 2.22 2.82 9.28
CA LYS A 259 3.44 2.44 10.00
C LYS A 259 4.23 3.67 10.43
N MET A 260 4.41 4.65 9.54
CA MET A 260 5.08 5.92 9.85
C MET A 260 4.36 6.74 10.93
N ALA A 261 3.05 6.58 11.08
CA ALA A 261 2.26 7.20 12.14
C ALA A 261 2.17 6.35 13.42
N GLY A 262 2.76 5.15 13.45
CA GLY A 262 2.67 4.21 14.57
C GLY A 262 1.28 3.58 14.71
N ILE A 263 0.56 3.42 13.61
CA ILE A 263 -0.73 2.72 13.56
C ILE A 263 -0.44 1.29 13.09
N THR A 264 -0.92 0.30 13.85
CA THR A 264 -0.76 -1.12 13.54
C THR A 264 -1.97 -1.66 12.81
N SER A 265 -1.73 -2.53 11.82
CA SER A 265 -2.79 -3.25 11.08
C SER A 265 -3.81 -2.32 10.42
N PRO A 266 -3.48 -1.72 9.26
CA PRO A 266 -4.48 -1.03 8.47
C PRO A 266 -5.65 -1.98 8.18
N THR A 267 -6.85 -1.47 8.12
CA THR A 267 -8.02 -2.18 7.63
C THR A 267 -8.32 -1.64 6.24
N ASP A 268 -8.71 -2.51 5.33
CA ASP A 268 -9.13 -2.14 3.97
C ASP A 268 -10.47 -1.38 3.98
N ASP A 269 -11.15 -1.40 5.12
CA ASP A 269 -12.37 -0.65 5.35
C ASP A 269 -12.17 0.87 5.26
N SER A 270 -13.12 1.54 4.64
CA SER A 270 -13.13 3.01 4.62
C SER A 270 -13.18 3.57 6.04
N TYR A 271 -12.51 4.70 6.27
CA TYR A 271 -12.42 5.38 7.57
C TYR A 271 -13.78 5.53 8.31
N LEU A 272 -14.86 5.79 7.57
CA LEU A 272 -16.20 5.97 8.16
C LEU A 272 -16.90 4.65 8.51
N LYS A 273 -16.50 3.53 7.90
CA LYS A 273 -17.07 2.20 8.16
C LYS A 273 -16.35 1.48 9.30
N THR A 274 -15.06 1.73 9.48
CA THR A 274 -14.26 1.10 10.54
C THR A 274 -14.80 1.46 11.93
N SER A 275 -14.96 0.46 12.79
CA SER A 275 -15.47 0.67 14.14
C SER A 275 -14.51 1.51 14.99
N ILE A 276 -15.06 2.39 15.83
CA ILE A 276 -14.28 3.22 16.77
C ILE A 276 -13.37 2.37 17.66
N PHE A 277 -13.85 1.20 18.07
CA PHE A 277 -13.09 0.29 18.93
C PHE A 277 -11.88 -0.31 18.19
N THR A 278 -12.05 -0.72 16.93
CA THR A 278 -10.97 -1.22 16.07
C THR A 278 -9.91 -0.14 15.87
N MET A 279 -10.33 1.07 15.49
CA MET A 279 -9.42 2.20 15.30
C MET A 279 -8.66 2.58 16.59
N ALA A 280 -9.30 2.52 17.73
CA ALA A 280 -8.65 2.76 19.02
C ALA A 280 -7.62 1.67 19.33
N LYS A 281 -7.96 0.40 19.14
CA LYS A 281 -7.07 -0.74 19.37
C LYS A 281 -5.78 -0.66 18.53
N GLN A 282 -5.90 -0.27 17.27
CA GLN A 282 -4.77 -0.13 16.33
C GLN A 282 -3.76 0.94 16.78
N ARG A 283 -4.19 1.95 17.55
CA ARG A 283 -3.38 3.10 17.99
C ARG A 283 -2.85 2.96 19.40
N ILE A 284 -3.63 2.37 20.32
CA ILE A 284 -3.32 2.32 21.75
C ILE A 284 -2.00 1.60 22.02
N GLY A 285 -1.72 0.49 21.34
CA GLY A 285 -0.52 -0.29 21.58
C GLY A 285 0.77 0.52 21.42
N TRP A 286 0.87 1.22 20.29
CA TRP A 286 2.04 2.07 20.02
C TRP A 286 2.11 3.30 20.93
N LEU A 287 0.98 3.97 21.17
CA LEU A 287 0.92 5.11 22.09
C LEU A 287 1.33 4.74 23.52
N ALA A 288 0.98 3.53 24.00
CA ALA A 288 1.41 3.03 25.29
C ALA A 288 2.94 2.82 25.36
N VAL A 289 3.54 2.28 24.30
CA VAL A 289 5.01 2.14 24.19
C VAL A 289 5.68 3.50 24.25
N LEU A 290 5.18 4.50 23.52
CA LEU A 290 5.72 5.85 23.52
C LEU A 290 5.59 6.51 24.90
N MET A 291 4.43 6.39 25.54
CA MET A 291 4.21 6.92 26.90
C MET A 291 5.20 6.34 27.91
N ILE A 292 5.50 5.04 27.81
CA ILE A 292 6.53 4.41 28.67
C ILE A 292 7.92 4.96 28.32
N SER A 293 8.22 5.12 27.03
CA SER A 293 9.50 5.67 26.57
C SER A 293 9.72 7.11 27.02
N ASP A 294 8.68 7.91 27.15
CA ASP A 294 8.78 9.30 27.66
C ASP A 294 9.21 9.39 29.12
N THR A 295 9.12 8.29 29.89
CA THR A 295 9.70 8.23 31.24
C THR A 295 11.22 8.43 31.22
N ILE A 296 11.89 8.12 30.11
CA ILE A 296 13.33 8.37 29.92
C ILE A 296 13.59 9.88 29.98
N SER A 297 12.84 10.66 29.23
CA SER A 297 12.93 12.13 29.23
C SER A 297 12.64 12.71 30.61
N GLY A 298 11.62 12.19 31.30
CA GLY A 298 11.30 12.57 32.67
C GLY A 298 12.44 12.32 33.65
N ASN A 299 13.08 11.15 33.58
CA ASN A 299 14.22 10.79 34.43
C ASN A 299 15.46 11.67 34.13
N ILE A 300 15.68 12.03 32.87
CA ILE A 300 16.76 12.97 32.48
C ILE A 300 16.49 14.33 33.14
N ILE A 301 15.27 14.86 33.04
CA ILE A 301 14.92 16.15 33.65
C ILE A 301 15.12 16.12 35.19
N GLN A 302 14.69 15.04 35.85
CA GLN A 302 14.91 14.86 37.28
C GLN A 302 16.41 14.82 37.66
N GLY A 303 17.23 14.16 36.84
CA GLY A 303 18.67 14.10 37.05
C GLY A 303 19.36 15.47 37.02
N TYR A 304 18.75 16.47 36.38
CA TYR A 304 19.26 17.84 36.30
C TYR A 304 18.46 18.84 37.17
N GLU A 305 17.71 18.35 38.17
CA GLU A 305 16.91 19.19 39.10
C GLU A 305 17.73 20.32 39.72
N LYS A 306 19.00 20.07 40.12
CA LYS A 306 19.90 21.09 40.69
C LYS A 306 20.18 22.25 39.74
N VAL A 307 20.30 21.95 38.44
CA VAL A 307 20.50 22.95 37.39
C VAL A 307 19.27 23.80 37.22
N LEU A 308 18.10 23.15 37.18
CA LEU A 308 16.80 23.81 37.03
C LEU A 308 16.46 24.67 38.27
N ALA A 309 16.74 24.19 39.48
CA ALA A 309 16.54 24.95 40.70
C ALA A 309 17.30 26.26 40.76
N LYS A 310 18.51 26.29 40.15
CA LYS A 310 19.32 27.52 40.07
C LYS A 310 18.86 28.48 38.97
N SER A 311 18.19 28.00 37.93
CA SER A 311 17.73 28.81 36.80
C SER A 311 16.44 28.25 36.21
N ILE A 312 15.33 28.56 36.85
CA ILE A 312 13.99 28.06 36.51
C ILE A 312 13.56 28.45 35.06
N ILE A 313 14.09 29.57 34.56
CA ILE A 313 13.80 30.05 33.20
C ILE A 313 14.21 29.03 32.12
N LEU A 314 15.15 28.12 32.42
CA LEU A 314 15.58 27.09 31.50
C LEU A 314 14.42 26.12 31.15
N THR A 315 13.47 25.93 32.06
CA THR A 315 12.31 25.03 31.78
C THR A 315 11.44 25.54 30.64
N ALA A 316 11.38 26.86 30.44
CA ALA A 316 10.55 27.46 29.39
C ALA A 316 11.02 27.11 27.96
N PHE A 317 12.29 26.74 27.78
CA PHE A 317 12.85 26.43 26.45
C PHE A 317 12.86 24.94 26.11
N ILE A 318 12.59 24.05 27.09
CA ILE A 318 12.56 22.60 26.89
C ILE A 318 11.56 22.20 25.77
N PRO A 319 10.29 22.65 25.78
CA PRO A 319 9.33 22.25 24.75
C PRO A 319 9.77 22.66 23.34
N MET A 320 10.32 23.85 23.19
CA MET A 320 10.80 24.36 21.89
C MET A 320 11.99 23.54 21.36
N LEU A 321 12.94 23.19 22.21
CA LEU A 321 14.12 22.42 21.83
C LEU A 321 13.74 20.99 21.45
N MET A 322 12.90 20.30 22.25
CA MET A 322 12.40 18.96 21.98
C MET A 322 11.61 18.93 20.67
N SER A 323 10.60 19.79 20.54
CA SER A 323 9.81 19.88 19.29
C SER A 323 10.66 20.14 18.05
N SER A 324 11.68 21.01 18.16
CA SER A 324 12.60 21.28 17.04
C SER A 324 13.41 20.03 16.66
N GLY A 325 13.90 19.28 17.65
CA GLY A 325 14.64 18.04 17.44
C GLY A 325 13.78 16.98 16.76
N GLY A 326 12.59 16.72 17.30
CA GLY A 326 11.64 15.75 16.74
C GLY A 326 11.23 16.06 15.31
N ASN A 327 10.87 17.33 15.03
CA ASN A 327 10.48 17.77 13.69
C ASN A 327 11.60 17.59 12.65
N VAL A 328 12.82 17.98 13.01
CA VAL A 328 13.98 17.89 12.11
C VAL A 328 14.37 16.43 11.86
N GLY A 329 14.34 15.59 12.89
CA GLY A 329 14.58 14.16 12.77
C GLY A 329 13.55 13.47 11.88
N SER A 330 12.29 13.78 12.08
CA SER A 330 11.18 13.26 11.25
C SER A 330 11.30 13.65 9.79
N GLN A 331 11.69 14.89 9.48
CA GLN A 331 11.95 15.32 8.11
C GLN A 331 13.04 14.48 7.43
N SER A 332 14.15 14.22 8.12
CA SER A 332 15.22 13.38 7.57
C SER A 332 14.78 11.94 7.38
N SER A 333 14.06 11.38 8.34
CA SER A 333 13.56 10.02 8.26
C SER A 333 12.61 9.83 7.07
N THR A 334 11.62 10.71 6.91
CA THR A 334 10.67 10.63 5.80
C THR A 334 11.37 10.61 4.44
N VAL A 335 12.38 11.47 4.24
CA VAL A 335 13.14 11.51 2.99
C VAL A 335 13.96 10.23 2.79
N VAL A 336 14.61 9.74 3.85
CA VAL A 336 15.44 8.53 3.78
C VAL A 336 14.59 7.28 3.56
N ILE A 337 13.46 7.14 4.27
CA ILE A 337 12.51 6.03 4.07
C ILE A 337 12.03 6.02 2.61
N ARG A 338 11.59 7.16 2.09
CA ARG A 338 11.14 7.27 0.70
C ARG A 338 12.22 6.90 -0.30
N SER A 339 13.46 7.38 -0.10
CA SER A 339 14.59 7.03 -0.98
C SER A 339 14.99 5.55 -0.88
N LEU A 340 14.80 4.90 0.29
CA LEU A 340 14.97 3.45 0.46
C LEU A 340 13.88 2.67 -0.29
N ALA A 341 12.63 3.09 -0.18
CA ALA A 341 11.50 2.48 -0.88
C ALA A 341 11.62 2.60 -2.40
N LEU A 342 12.11 3.75 -2.90
CA LEU A 342 12.36 3.95 -4.34
C LEU A 342 13.64 3.25 -4.86
N GLY A 343 14.43 2.61 -3.98
CA GLY A 343 15.71 2.01 -4.37
C GLY A 343 16.80 3.01 -4.78
N GLU A 344 16.62 4.34 -4.52
CA GLU A 344 17.60 5.38 -4.82
C GLU A 344 18.83 5.26 -3.93
N ILE A 345 18.65 4.78 -2.70
CA ILE A 345 19.72 4.53 -1.73
C ILE A 345 19.59 3.13 -1.16
N SER A 346 20.70 2.60 -0.69
CA SER A 346 20.79 1.30 -0.01
C SER A 346 21.59 1.45 1.29
N PRO A 347 21.56 0.45 2.19
CA PRO A 347 22.42 0.48 3.39
C PRO A 347 23.90 0.66 3.11
N LYS A 348 24.39 0.29 1.92
CA LYS A 348 25.78 0.51 1.48
C LYS A 348 26.09 2.00 1.30
N ASP A 349 25.09 2.83 1.08
CA ASP A 349 25.24 4.27 0.87
C ASP A 349 25.19 5.07 2.19
N ALA A 350 25.11 4.40 3.35
CA ALA A 350 24.95 5.02 4.66
C ALA A 350 25.92 6.18 4.90
N PHE A 351 27.20 6.02 4.55
CA PHE A 351 28.20 7.10 4.72
C PHE A 351 27.88 8.33 3.87
N LYS A 352 27.38 8.14 2.64
CA LYS A 352 27.00 9.26 1.76
C LYS A 352 25.78 9.98 2.33
N VAL A 353 24.78 9.22 2.82
CA VAL A 353 23.57 9.76 3.45
C VAL A 353 23.93 10.55 4.71
N ILE A 354 24.75 9.98 5.61
CA ILE A 354 25.25 10.67 6.82
C ILE A 354 25.94 11.98 6.46
N LYS A 355 26.87 11.96 5.51
CA LYS A 355 27.60 13.17 5.08
C LYS A 355 26.61 14.22 4.53
N LYS A 356 25.61 13.81 3.75
CA LYS A 356 24.60 14.71 3.17
C LYS A 356 23.73 15.32 4.27
N GLU A 357 23.17 14.50 5.16
CA GLU A 357 22.32 14.97 6.26
C GLU A 357 23.08 15.82 7.28
N PHE A 358 24.33 15.49 7.57
CA PHE A 358 25.21 16.34 8.40
C PHE A 358 25.42 17.72 7.78
N SER A 359 25.71 17.79 6.48
CA SER A 359 25.90 19.08 5.78
C SER A 359 24.61 19.91 5.78
N ILE A 360 23.46 19.28 5.51
CA ILE A 360 22.14 19.93 5.59
C ILE A 360 21.88 20.38 7.05
N GLY A 361 22.23 19.54 8.02
CA GLY A 361 22.09 19.82 9.44
C GLY A 361 22.84 21.08 9.86
N ILE A 362 24.08 21.25 9.42
CA ILE A 362 24.85 22.48 9.69
C ILE A 362 24.15 23.70 9.09
N MET A 363 23.75 23.65 7.83
CA MET A 363 23.09 24.79 7.15
C MET A 363 21.79 25.19 7.87
N VAL A 364 20.93 24.21 8.15
CA VAL A 364 19.64 24.45 8.80
C VAL A 364 19.84 24.94 10.23
N SER A 365 20.75 24.31 10.98
CA SER A 365 20.97 24.66 12.39
C SER A 365 21.51 26.09 12.59
N VAL A 366 22.41 26.54 11.73
CA VAL A 366 22.94 27.91 11.81
C VAL A 366 21.83 28.95 11.59
N VAL A 367 20.98 28.74 10.57
CA VAL A 367 19.84 29.64 10.29
C VAL A 367 18.87 29.66 11.45
N LEU A 368 18.45 28.48 11.94
CA LEU A 368 17.50 28.37 13.05
C LEU A 368 18.06 28.95 14.36
N ALA A 369 19.31 28.68 14.67
CA ALA A 369 19.97 29.21 15.86
C ALA A 369 20.07 30.74 15.82
N LEU A 370 20.39 31.31 14.67
CA LEU A 370 20.46 32.78 14.51
C LEU A 370 19.08 33.41 14.70
N LEU A 371 18.08 32.87 14.05
CA LEU A 371 16.69 33.34 14.20
C LEU A 371 16.20 33.23 15.64
N ASN A 372 16.48 32.09 16.29
CA ASN A 372 16.11 31.87 17.68
C ASN A 372 16.87 32.85 18.63
N PHE A 373 18.15 33.05 18.41
CA PHE A 373 18.93 33.99 19.22
C PHE A 373 18.40 35.42 19.12
N ILE A 374 18.12 35.89 17.91
CA ILE A 374 17.49 37.20 17.68
C ILE A 374 16.16 37.27 18.40
N ARG A 375 15.30 36.26 18.26
CA ARG A 375 13.99 36.17 18.92
C ARG A 375 14.13 36.31 20.44
N LEU A 376 15.02 35.53 21.06
CA LEU A 376 15.25 35.51 22.50
C LEU A 376 15.70 36.87 23.05
N ILE A 377 16.59 37.55 22.34
CA ILE A 377 17.15 38.87 22.76
C ILE A 377 16.09 39.96 22.53
N THR A 378 15.41 39.98 21.39
CA THR A 378 14.56 41.11 21.00
C THR A 378 13.13 40.99 21.54
N LEU A 379 12.50 39.82 21.43
CA LEU A 379 11.11 39.61 21.80
C LEU A 379 10.97 39.19 23.26
N GLU A 380 11.77 38.23 23.74
CA GLU A 380 11.68 37.70 25.10
C GLU A 380 12.58 38.43 26.09
N LYS A 381 13.49 39.31 25.61
CA LYS A 381 14.42 40.08 26.40
C LYS A 381 15.23 39.21 27.39
N THR A 382 15.55 37.99 26.95
CA THR A 382 16.28 36.99 27.75
C THR A 382 17.73 37.40 27.93
N ASN A 383 18.36 36.98 29.05
CA ASN A 383 19.78 37.18 29.29
C ASN A 383 20.65 36.60 28.14
N PHE A 384 21.66 37.35 27.73
CA PHE A 384 22.54 36.96 26.63
C PHE A 384 23.13 35.54 26.74
N VAL A 385 23.58 35.15 27.96
CA VAL A 385 24.15 33.81 28.18
C VAL A 385 23.11 32.70 27.98
N ILE A 386 21.91 32.93 28.49
CA ILE A 386 20.80 31.96 28.31
C ILE A 386 20.43 31.86 26.82
N ALA A 387 20.27 33.00 26.14
CA ALA A 387 19.98 33.02 24.70
C ALA A 387 21.05 32.28 23.90
N PHE A 388 22.34 32.47 24.27
CA PHE A 388 23.45 31.75 23.64
C PHE A 388 23.41 30.26 23.90
N VAL A 389 23.16 29.81 25.14
CA VAL A 389 23.07 28.39 25.51
C VAL A 389 21.92 27.71 24.77
N VAL A 390 20.76 28.33 24.75
CA VAL A 390 19.56 27.76 24.05
C VAL A 390 19.80 27.65 22.56
N SER A 391 20.39 28.69 21.93
CA SER A 391 20.65 28.69 20.49
C SER A 391 21.81 27.74 20.12
N LEU A 392 22.83 27.61 20.95
CA LEU A 392 23.87 26.62 20.76
C LEU A 392 23.34 25.19 20.89
N THR A 393 22.47 24.94 21.88
CA THR A 393 21.78 23.67 22.02
C THR A 393 21.02 23.34 20.77
N LEU A 394 20.27 24.29 20.21
CA LEU A 394 19.50 24.12 18.98
C LEU A 394 20.35 23.67 17.80
N VAL A 395 21.62 24.23 17.68
CA VAL A 395 22.54 23.78 16.63
C VAL A 395 22.83 22.27 16.75
N PHE A 396 23.23 21.83 17.93
CA PHE A 396 23.60 20.45 18.14
C PHE A 396 22.38 19.52 18.05
N THR A 397 21.24 19.93 18.61
CA THR A 397 19.97 19.20 18.50
C THR A 397 19.63 18.94 17.03
N VAL A 398 19.62 19.97 16.19
CA VAL A 398 19.28 19.85 14.77
C VAL A 398 20.22 18.88 14.04
N ILE A 399 21.53 18.99 14.26
CA ILE A 399 22.52 18.12 13.62
C ILE A 399 22.30 16.66 14.05
N VAL A 400 22.20 16.41 15.36
CA VAL A 400 22.09 15.05 15.90
C VAL A 400 20.76 14.43 15.51
N SER A 401 19.64 15.17 15.60
CA SER A 401 18.32 14.67 15.22
C SER A 401 18.25 14.31 13.75
N LYS A 402 18.89 15.09 12.85
CA LYS A 402 18.99 14.72 11.43
C LYS A 402 19.73 13.40 11.22
N LEU A 403 20.82 13.22 11.92
CA LEU A 403 21.60 11.98 11.84
C LEU A 403 20.82 10.79 12.40
N VAL A 404 20.13 10.95 13.52
CA VAL A 404 19.25 9.91 14.10
C VAL A 404 18.14 9.55 13.11
N GLY A 405 17.46 10.56 12.56
CA GLY A 405 16.40 10.37 11.57
C GLY A 405 16.85 9.65 10.30
N ALA A 406 18.10 9.83 9.89
CA ALA A 406 18.67 9.14 8.74
C ALA A 406 19.17 7.73 9.07
N LEU A 407 19.78 7.54 10.24
CA LEU A 407 20.42 6.28 10.63
C LEU A 407 19.43 5.20 11.02
N LEU A 408 18.31 5.55 11.66
CA LEU A 408 17.34 4.58 12.12
C LEU A 408 16.70 3.78 10.97
N PRO A 409 16.17 4.41 9.90
CA PRO A 409 15.63 3.65 8.76
C PRO A 409 16.69 2.80 8.04
N LEU A 410 17.90 3.32 7.88
CA LEU A 410 19.00 2.55 7.30
C LEU A 410 19.36 1.33 8.16
N GLY A 411 19.37 1.50 9.49
CA GLY A 411 19.60 0.41 10.45
C GLY A 411 18.49 -0.64 10.38
N ALA A 412 17.23 -0.24 10.29
CA ALA A 412 16.09 -1.14 10.12
C ALA A 412 16.27 -2.04 8.89
N LYS A 413 16.63 -1.47 7.75
CA LYS A 413 16.84 -2.24 6.51
C LYS A 413 18.01 -3.23 6.65
N ILE A 414 19.06 -2.93 7.45
CA ILE A 414 20.18 -3.86 7.70
C ILE A 414 19.71 -5.09 8.48
N VAL A 415 18.85 -4.90 9.48
CA VAL A 415 18.30 -6.00 10.29
C VAL A 415 17.08 -6.64 9.64
N LYS A 416 16.76 -6.28 8.41
CA LYS A 416 15.58 -6.73 7.65
C LYS A 416 14.24 -6.39 8.32
N ALA A 417 14.21 -5.31 9.08
CA ALA A 417 12.98 -4.72 9.58
C ALA A 417 12.50 -3.64 8.61
N ASP A 418 11.21 -3.38 8.61
CA ASP A 418 10.61 -2.33 7.79
C ASP A 418 11.09 -0.94 8.25
N PRO A 419 11.69 -0.13 7.36
CA PRO A 419 12.13 1.22 7.69
C PRO A 419 10.99 2.15 8.12
N ALA A 420 9.76 1.96 7.65
CA ALA A 420 8.61 2.80 7.97
C ALA A 420 8.25 2.75 9.47
N VAL A 421 8.44 1.60 10.13
CA VAL A 421 8.21 1.44 11.58
C VAL A 421 9.17 2.30 12.41
N MET A 422 10.36 2.63 11.89
CA MET A 422 11.37 3.46 12.57
C MET A 422 11.14 4.97 12.36
N ALA A 423 9.93 5.36 11.97
CA ALA A 423 9.60 6.74 11.61
C ALA A 423 9.33 7.65 12.82
N THR A 424 8.55 8.67 12.60
CA THR A 424 8.36 9.85 13.43
C THR A 424 8.30 9.61 14.96
N PRO A 425 7.49 8.68 15.51
CA PRO A 425 7.33 8.61 16.96
C PRO A 425 8.58 8.12 17.70
N LEU A 426 9.31 7.14 17.14
CA LEU A 426 10.53 6.63 17.77
C LEU A 426 11.65 7.66 17.67
N ILE A 427 11.75 8.35 16.54
CA ILE A 427 12.75 9.41 16.31
C ILE A 427 12.53 10.57 17.26
N THR A 428 11.28 11.00 17.48
CA THR A 428 11.00 12.09 18.41
C THR A 428 11.46 11.72 19.82
N THR A 429 11.12 10.55 20.33
CA THR A 429 11.54 10.10 21.67
C THR A 429 13.06 10.07 21.84
N ILE A 430 13.79 9.54 20.84
CA ILE A 430 15.26 9.52 20.88
C ILE A 430 15.83 10.93 20.80
N SER A 431 15.31 11.74 19.89
CA SER A 431 15.76 13.14 19.70
C SER A 431 15.51 13.97 20.95
N ASP A 432 14.40 13.77 21.63
CA ASP A 432 14.04 14.47 22.86
C ASP A 432 15.01 14.15 24.00
N ALA A 433 15.29 12.86 24.22
CA ALA A 433 16.25 12.42 25.22
C ALA A 433 17.65 13.02 24.97
N VAL A 434 18.15 12.95 23.72
CA VAL A 434 19.44 13.50 23.33
C VAL A 434 19.47 15.02 23.48
N THR A 435 18.39 15.69 23.05
CA THR A 435 18.25 17.16 23.18
C THR A 435 18.36 17.61 24.62
N LEU A 436 17.64 16.95 25.54
CA LEU A 436 17.68 17.25 26.97
C LEU A 436 19.08 17.09 27.56
N VAL A 437 19.78 16.01 27.23
CA VAL A 437 21.15 15.77 27.68
C VAL A 437 22.08 16.87 27.17
N ILE A 438 22.03 17.23 25.91
CA ILE A 438 22.83 18.32 25.33
C ILE A 438 22.53 19.64 26.02
N TYR A 439 21.22 19.95 26.17
CA TYR A 439 20.75 21.20 26.76
C TYR A 439 21.23 21.40 28.19
N PHE A 440 21.02 20.43 29.03
CA PHE A 440 21.40 20.56 30.45
C PHE A 440 22.90 20.55 30.65
N ASN A 441 23.67 19.83 29.85
CA ASN A 441 25.16 19.90 29.90
C ASN A 441 25.68 21.28 29.50
N PHE A 442 25.12 21.88 28.44
CA PHE A 442 25.51 23.24 28.06
C PHE A 442 25.07 24.27 29.12
N ALA A 443 23.86 24.12 29.66
CA ALA A 443 23.37 24.97 30.73
C ALA A 443 24.31 24.90 31.97
N ALA A 444 24.66 23.68 32.40
CA ALA A 444 25.59 23.48 33.51
C ALA A 444 26.98 24.10 33.25
N MET A 445 27.49 23.90 32.05
CA MET A 445 28.85 24.38 31.67
C MET A 445 28.93 25.91 31.57
N PHE A 446 27.99 26.54 30.87
CA PHE A 446 28.06 27.99 30.58
C PHE A 446 27.47 28.86 31.67
N LEU A 447 26.52 28.38 32.45
CA LEU A 447 25.94 29.12 33.59
C LEU A 447 26.65 28.81 34.90
N LYS A 448 27.68 27.95 34.88
CA LYS A 448 28.46 27.53 36.06
C LYS A 448 27.56 27.03 37.20
N LEU A 449 26.55 26.22 36.84
CA LEU A 449 25.52 25.73 37.75
C LEU A 449 25.92 24.42 38.45
#